data_a544a1717c08031ad2fa647359f7ad3e
#
_entry.id   a544a1717c08031ad2fa647359f7ad3e
#
_cell.length_a   1.000
_cell.length_b   1.000
_cell.length_c   1.000
_cell.angle_alpha   90.00
_cell.angle_beta   90.00
_cell.angle_gamma   90.00
#
_symmetry.space_group_name_H-M   'P 1'
#
loop_
_entity.id
_entity.type
_entity.pdbx_description
1 polymer ?
#
loop_
_entity_poly.entity_id
_entity_poly.type
_entity_poly.pdbx_seq_one_letter_code
_entity_poly.pdbx_strand_id
1 'polypeptide(L)'
;MCIRDSDMAKELRATVTAGRATLVPYLSMCLLSARAADVGILDGVYNDIKDELGFEAQCVQGAEMGFDGKTLIHPNQVAPTNKIFSPSMDELDFHRRVIEEFEAAEKDGRGVLTVDGKMIENLHVDEARRALSIAEAIAAL
;
A
#
# COMPACT_ATOMS: atom_id res chain seq x y z
N MET A 1 -10.03 4.12 -8.16
CA MET A 1 -10.98 4.81 -7.24
C MET A 1 -10.21 5.79 -6.37
N CYS A 2 -10.79 6.95 -6.04
CA CYS A 2 -10.15 7.95 -5.18
C CYS A 2 -11.08 8.23 -3.98
N ILE A 3 -10.54 8.15 -2.76
CA ILE A 3 -11.30 8.38 -1.53
C ILE A 3 -11.36 9.88 -1.24
N ARG A 4 -12.49 10.31 -0.68
CA ARG A 4 -12.71 11.67 -0.17
C ARG A 4 -13.14 11.59 1.30
N ASP A 5 -12.16 11.67 2.19
CA ASP A 5 -12.38 11.57 3.64
C ASP A 5 -13.39 12.58 4.16
N SER A 6 -13.37 13.82 3.64
CA SER A 6 -14.28 14.87 4.05
C SER A 6 -15.74 14.57 3.66
N ASP A 7 -15.96 14.04 2.46
CA ASP A 7 -17.31 13.67 2.01
C ASP A 7 -17.81 12.47 2.80
N MET A 8 -16.93 11.49 3.03
CA MET A 8 -17.24 10.32 3.85
C MET A 8 -17.61 10.72 5.30
N ALA A 9 -16.79 11.57 5.93
CA ALA A 9 -17.04 12.06 7.28
C ALA A 9 -18.39 12.80 7.38
N LYS A 10 -18.70 13.63 6.37
CA LYS A 10 -19.99 14.35 6.30
C LYS A 10 -21.17 13.38 6.24
N GLU A 11 -21.15 12.40 5.34
CA GLU A 11 -22.24 11.43 5.20
C GLU A 11 -22.42 10.56 6.44
N LEU A 12 -21.31 10.18 7.09
CA LEU A 12 -21.31 9.42 8.34
C LEU A 12 -21.61 10.28 9.57
N ARG A 13 -21.66 11.61 9.45
CA ARG A 13 -21.71 12.56 10.56
C ARG A 13 -20.59 12.32 11.58
N ALA A 14 -19.43 11.89 11.09
CA ALA A 14 -18.27 11.56 11.89
C ALA A 14 -17.33 12.76 12.04
N THR A 15 -16.68 12.86 13.19
CA THR A 15 -15.59 13.83 13.40
C THR A 15 -14.29 13.19 12.93
N VAL A 16 -13.57 13.88 12.03
CA VAL A 16 -12.21 13.45 11.63
C VAL A 16 -11.24 13.82 12.74
N THR A 17 -10.58 12.80 13.28
CA THR A 17 -9.56 12.95 14.33
C THR A 17 -8.17 12.68 13.75
N ALA A 18 -7.12 13.06 14.48
CA ALA A 18 -5.75 12.65 14.14
C ALA A 18 -5.69 11.13 14.00
N GLY A 19 -5.02 10.63 12.94
CA GLY A 19 -4.98 9.20 12.62
C GLY A 19 -6.28 8.62 12.06
N ARG A 20 -7.32 9.43 11.83
CA ARG A 20 -8.59 9.04 11.18
C ARG A 20 -9.29 7.82 11.79
N ALA A 21 -9.13 7.58 13.11
CA ALA A 21 -9.66 6.38 13.77
C ALA A 21 -11.15 6.16 13.52
N THR A 22 -11.93 7.24 13.42
CA THR A 22 -13.38 7.21 13.13
C THR A 22 -13.69 6.77 11.69
N LEU A 23 -12.76 6.92 10.76
CA LEU A 23 -12.94 6.58 9.34
C LEU A 23 -12.31 5.23 8.96
N VAL A 24 -11.33 4.73 9.73
CA VAL A 24 -10.60 3.50 9.41
C VAL A 24 -11.51 2.30 9.06
N PRO A 25 -12.59 2.00 9.79
CA PRO A 25 -13.48 0.89 9.42
C PRO A 25 -14.08 1.04 8.02
N TYR A 26 -14.46 2.25 7.65
CA TYR A 26 -15.08 2.54 6.36
C TYR A 26 -14.05 2.58 5.22
N LEU A 27 -12.84 3.08 5.49
CA LEU A 27 -11.72 3.00 4.56
C LEU A 27 -11.37 1.55 4.25
N SER A 28 -11.39 0.67 5.26
CA SER A 28 -11.19 -0.77 5.08
C SER A 28 -12.28 -1.40 4.21
N MET A 29 -13.55 -1.00 4.37
CA MET A 29 -14.64 -1.46 3.51
C MET A 29 -14.46 -1.00 2.06
N CYS A 30 -14.01 0.24 1.84
CA CYS A 30 -13.70 0.74 0.51
C CYS A 30 -12.55 -0.05 -0.14
N LEU A 31 -11.50 -0.36 0.61
CA LEU A 31 -10.39 -1.19 0.16
C LEU A 31 -10.85 -2.59 -0.26
N LEU A 32 -11.63 -3.26 0.59
CA LEU A 32 -12.18 -4.59 0.28
C LEU A 32 -13.03 -4.56 -0.98
N SER A 33 -13.88 -3.52 -1.14
CA SER A 33 -14.72 -3.36 -2.32
C SER A 33 -13.90 -3.11 -3.59
N ALA A 34 -12.85 -2.31 -3.50
CA ALA A 34 -11.95 -2.05 -4.61
C ALA A 34 -11.19 -3.32 -5.03
N ARG A 35 -10.68 -4.10 -4.07
CA ARG A 35 -10.01 -5.38 -4.34
C ARG A 35 -10.96 -6.40 -4.95
N ALA A 36 -12.20 -6.50 -4.46
CA ALA A 36 -13.23 -7.38 -5.04
C ALA A 36 -13.61 -7.00 -6.48
N ALA A 37 -13.47 -5.72 -6.84
CA ALA A 37 -13.74 -5.20 -8.18
C ALA A 37 -12.49 -5.13 -9.07
N ASP A 38 -11.33 -5.57 -8.58
CA ASP A 38 -10.03 -5.48 -9.26
C ASP A 38 -9.70 -4.06 -9.77
N VAL A 39 -9.93 -3.04 -8.91
CA VAL A 39 -9.61 -1.65 -9.24
C VAL A 39 -8.61 -1.07 -8.25
N GLY A 40 -7.69 -0.25 -8.76
CA GLY A 40 -6.78 0.53 -7.92
C GLY A 40 -7.54 1.54 -7.07
N ILE A 41 -7.05 1.78 -5.83
CA ILE A 41 -7.68 2.70 -4.88
C ILE A 41 -6.64 3.64 -4.28
N LEU A 42 -6.90 4.95 -4.39
CA LEU A 42 -6.06 6.01 -3.82
C LEU A 42 -6.70 6.54 -2.54
N ASP A 43 -5.86 6.72 -1.53
CA ASP A 43 -6.22 7.36 -0.27
C ASP A 43 -6.61 8.84 -0.47
N GLY A 44 -7.33 9.41 0.47
CA GLY A 44 -7.84 10.78 0.44
C GLY A 44 -6.76 11.84 0.59
N VAL A 45 -7.13 13.10 0.34
CA VAL A 45 -6.26 14.26 0.48
C VAL A 45 -5.91 14.56 1.93
N TYR A 46 -4.79 15.23 2.16
CA TYR A 46 -4.43 15.84 3.43
C TYR A 46 -4.43 17.36 3.28
N ASN A 47 -5.35 18.04 3.97
CA ASN A 47 -5.65 19.45 3.73
C ASN A 47 -4.68 20.42 4.42
N ASP A 48 -4.05 20.02 5.55
CA ASP A 48 -3.09 20.89 6.24
C ASP A 48 -1.71 20.77 5.60
N ILE A 49 -1.44 21.61 4.59
CA ILE A 49 -0.18 21.62 3.84
C ILE A 49 1.04 22.04 4.67
N LYS A 50 0.84 22.56 5.90
CA LYS A 50 1.92 22.96 6.80
C LYS A 50 2.29 21.90 7.82
N ASP A 51 1.42 20.93 8.04
CA ASP A 51 1.63 19.80 8.94
C ASP A 51 2.28 18.62 8.18
N GLU A 52 3.60 18.70 7.99
CA GLU A 52 4.37 17.68 7.28
C GLU A 52 4.36 16.34 8.03
N LEU A 53 4.46 16.37 9.37
CA LEU A 53 4.48 15.14 10.18
C LEU A 53 3.14 14.41 10.16
N GLY A 54 2.04 15.14 10.27
CA GLY A 54 0.71 14.56 10.15
C GLY A 54 0.43 14.02 8.76
N PHE A 55 0.95 14.70 7.72
CA PHE A 55 0.87 14.21 6.35
C PHE A 55 1.61 12.89 6.17
N GLU A 56 2.87 12.79 6.61
CA GLU A 56 3.66 11.57 6.53
C GLU A 56 3.01 10.42 7.31
N ALA A 57 2.54 10.69 8.53
CA ALA A 57 1.83 9.70 9.34
C ALA A 57 0.57 9.16 8.64
N GLN A 58 -0.17 10.02 7.93
CA GLN A 58 -1.33 9.59 7.15
C GLN A 58 -0.92 8.80 5.90
N CYS A 59 0.19 9.13 5.25
CA CYS A 59 0.74 8.34 4.14
C CYS A 59 1.13 6.93 4.60
N VAL A 60 1.85 6.82 5.72
CA VAL A 60 2.23 5.52 6.32
C VAL A 60 0.98 4.69 6.63
N GLN A 61 0.00 5.28 7.31
CA GLN A 61 -1.27 4.60 7.58
C GLN A 61 -1.95 4.11 6.30
N GLY A 62 -2.01 4.94 5.26
CA GLY A 62 -2.61 4.56 3.98
C GLY A 62 -1.88 3.41 3.31
N ALA A 63 -0.55 3.43 3.29
CA ALA A 63 0.28 2.35 2.75
C ALA A 63 0.10 1.05 3.55
N GLU A 64 0.12 1.10 4.89
CA GLU A 64 -0.10 -0.05 5.77
C GLU A 64 -1.52 -0.64 5.63
N MET A 65 -2.52 0.19 5.36
CA MET A 65 -3.88 -0.27 5.08
C MET A 65 -4.01 -0.95 3.71
N GLY A 66 -3.07 -0.74 2.79
CA GLY A 66 -3.06 -1.33 1.45
C GLY A 66 -3.61 -0.43 0.34
N PHE A 67 -3.65 0.89 0.53
CA PHE A 67 -3.91 1.81 -0.60
C PHE A 67 -2.78 1.77 -1.62
N ASP A 68 -3.11 1.95 -2.90
CA ASP A 68 -2.13 1.93 -4.00
C ASP A 68 -1.39 3.28 -4.15
N GLY A 69 -1.80 4.29 -3.40
CA GLY A 69 -1.22 5.63 -3.42
C GLY A 69 -2.14 6.62 -2.71
N LYS A 70 -1.87 7.92 -2.90
CA LYS A 70 -2.60 9.00 -2.25
C LYS A 70 -2.90 10.15 -3.20
N THR A 71 -4.07 10.74 -3.07
CA THR A 71 -4.41 11.98 -3.78
C THR A 71 -3.71 13.16 -3.13
N LEU A 72 -3.01 13.95 -3.93
CA LEU A 72 -2.19 15.07 -3.47
C LEU A 72 -2.78 16.41 -3.94
N ILE A 73 -2.61 17.43 -3.11
CA ILE A 73 -3.10 18.80 -3.39
C ILE A 73 -1.99 19.85 -3.36
N HIS A 74 -0.75 19.45 -3.06
CA HIS A 74 0.38 20.37 -3.00
C HIS A 74 1.68 19.70 -3.49
N PRO A 75 2.58 20.40 -4.19
CA PRO A 75 3.85 19.83 -4.68
C PRO A 75 4.74 19.22 -3.59
N ASN A 76 4.77 19.83 -2.38
CA ASN A 76 5.58 19.33 -1.26
C ASN A 76 5.14 17.93 -0.79
N GLN A 77 3.92 17.51 -1.13
CA GLN A 77 3.40 16.19 -0.79
C GLN A 77 3.91 15.08 -1.71
N VAL A 78 4.47 15.40 -2.87
CA VAL A 78 4.86 14.42 -3.89
C VAL A 78 6.02 13.53 -3.40
N ALA A 79 7.12 14.15 -2.98
CA ALA A 79 8.32 13.42 -2.61
C ALA A 79 8.10 12.45 -1.41
N PRO A 80 7.47 12.88 -0.28
CA PRO A 80 7.20 11.98 0.82
C PRO A 80 6.21 10.87 0.45
N THR A 81 5.20 11.16 -0.38
CA THR A 81 4.26 10.13 -0.86
C THR A 81 4.97 9.08 -1.71
N ASN A 82 5.77 9.50 -2.68
CA ASN A 82 6.53 8.57 -3.52
C ASN A 82 7.45 7.68 -2.68
N LYS A 83 8.12 8.25 -1.68
CA LYS A 83 8.99 7.50 -0.78
C LYS A 83 8.23 6.43 0.01
N ILE A 84 7.03 6.76 0.53
CA ILE A 84 6.27 5.86 1.41
C ILE A 84 5.53 4.77 0.62
N PHE A 85 5.00 5.10 -0.56
CA PHE A 85 4.25 4.14 -1.38
C PHE A 85 5.12 3.35 -2.37
N SER A 86 6.43 3.62 -2.43
CA SER A 86 7.37 2.83 -3.23
C SER A 86 7.96 1.70 -2.41
N PRO A 87 8.14 0.49 -2.97
CA PRO A 87 8.86 -0.59 -2.30
C PRO A 87 10.30 -0.16 -1.98
N SER A 88 10.76 -0.48 -0.78
CA SER A 88 12.16 -0.26 -0.38
C SER A 88 13.10 -1.26 -1.06
N MET A 89 14.40 -0.94 -1.12
CA MET A 89 15.41 -1.85 -1.68
C MET A 89 15.47 -3.17 -0.91
N ASP A 90 15.37 -3.13 0.42
CA ASP A 90 15.39 -4.33 1.26
C ASP A 90 14.18 -5.23 0.99
N GLU A 91 12.99 -4.64 0.79
CA GLU A 91 11.79 -5.37 0.39
C GLU A 91 11.94 -6.00 -0.99
N LEU A 92 12.48 -5.26 -1.96
CA LEU A 92 12.71 -5.76 -3.30
C LEU A 92 13.71 -6.93 -3.32
N ASP A 93 14.79 -6.85 -2.52
CA ASP A 93 15.78 -7.92 -2.40
C ASP A 93 15.19 -9.15 -1.72
N PHE A 94 14.32 -8.96 -0.71
CA PHE A 94 13.57 -10.06 -0.11
C PHE A 94 12.62 -10.71 -1.12
N HIS A 95 11.87 -9.91 -1.87
CA HIS A 95 10.93 -10.40 -2.87
C HIS A 95 11.60 -11.18 -4.01
N ARG A 96 12.78 -10.75 -4.46
CA ARG A 96 13.59 -11.52 -5.46
C ARG A 96 13.95 -12.90 -4.92
N ARG A 97 14.44 -12.97 -3.67
CA ARG A 97 14.79 -14.27 -3.04
C ARG A 97 13.55 -15.15 -2.86
N VAL A 98 12.41 -14.58 -2.46
CA VAL A 98 11.16 -15.32 -2.34
C VAL A 98 10.79 -16.01 -3.66
N ILE A 99 10.88 -15.30 -4.79
CA ILE A 99 10.56 -15.86 -6.11
C ILE A 99 11.57 -16.93 -6.48
N GLU A 100 12.87 -16.64 -6.39
CA GLU A 100 13.95 -17.58 -6.76
C GLU A 100 13.88 -18.90 -5.98
N GLU A 101 13.73 -18.81 -4.65
CA GLU A 101 13.68 -20.00 -3.79
C GLU A 101 12.38 -20.78 -3.98
N PHE A 102 11.25 -20.08 -4.22
CA PHE A 102 9.99 -20.75 -4.48
C PHE A 102 9.99 -21.49 -5.81
N GLU A 103 10.49 -20.90 -6.89
CA GLU A 103 10.61 -21.54 -8.19
C GLU A 103 11.56 -22.75 -8.16
N ALA A 104 12.61 -22.71 -7.32
CA ALA A 104 13.47 -23.87 -7.09
C ALA A 104 12.72 -25.00 -6.33
N ALA A 105 11.96 -24.64 -5.29
CA ALA A 105 11.20 -25.59 -4.50
C ALA A 105 10.05 -26.25 -5.31
N GLU A 106 9.41 -25.49 -6.19
CA GLU A 106 8.32 -25.98 -7.05
C GLU A 106 8.82 -27.06 -8.01
N LYS A 107 10.04 -26.93 -8.56
CA LYS A 107 10.69 -27.96 -9.39
C LYS A 107 10.88 -29.28 -8.67
N ASP A 108 11.04 -29.21 -7.32
CA ASP A 108 11.16 -30.38 -6.45
C ASP A 108 9.78 -30.88 -5.93
N GLY A 109 8.66 -30.30 -6.43
CA GLY A 109 7.30 -30.67 -6.03
C GLY A 109 6.89 -30.15 -4.64
N ARG A 110 7.57 -29.14 -4.11
CA ARG A 110 7.27 -28.52 -2.82
C ARG A 110 6.50 -27.20 -3.04
N GLY A 111 5.29 -27.10 -2.45
CA GLY A 111 4.45 -25.90 -2.54
C GLY A 111 4.60 -24.92 -1.36
N VAL A 112 5.44 -25.24 -0.38
CA VAL A 112 5.72 -24.42 0.81
C VAL A 112 7.19 -24.53 1.15
N LEU A 113 7.80 -23.39 1.50
CA LEU A 113 9.20 -23.33 1.95
C LEU A 113 9.38 -22.23 3.00
N THR A 114 10.59 -22.06 3.48
CA THR A 114 10.92 -21.00 4.45
C THR A 114 12.04 -20.13 3.90
N VAL A 115 11.80 -18.81 3.82
CA VAL A 115 12.80 -17.80 3.46
C VAL A 115 12.99 -16.86 4.66
N ASP A 116 14.20 -16.69 5.14
CA ASP A 116 14.53 -15.87 6.32
C ASP A 116 13.65 -16.17 7.55
N GLY A 117 13.31 -17.43 7.77
CA GLY A 117 12.47 -17.87 8.89
C GLY A 117 10.96 -17.62 8.69
N LYS A 118 10.53 -17.08 7.56
CA LYS A 118 9.12 -16.87 7.22
C LYS A 118 8.63 -17.97 6.30
N MET A 119 7.43 -18.51 6.57
CA MET A 119 6.78 -19.47 5.68
C MET A 119 6.30 -18.76 4.41
N ILE A 120 6.66 -19.32 3.26
CA ILE A 120 6.33 -18.80 1.92
C ILE A 120 5.42 -19.79 1.19
N GLU A 121 4.36 -19.25 0.63
CA GLU A 121 3.35 -19.92 -0.20
C GLU A 121 3.10 -19.09 -1.46
N ASN A 122 2.30 -19.60 -2.40
CA ASN A 122 1.96 -18.93 -3.66
C ASN A 122 1.52 -17.46 -3.50
N LEU A 123 0.69 -17.16 -2.48
CA LEU A 123 0.22 -15.79 -2.25
C LEU A 123 1.38 -14.79 -2.03
N HIS A 124 2.46 -15.22 -1.37
CA HIS A 124 3.63 -14.37 -1.12
C HIS A 124 4.46 -14.16 -2.40
N VAL A 125 4.45 -15.16 -3.31
CA VAL A 125 5.10 -15.03 -4.62
C VAL A 125 4.35 -14.05 -5.51
N ASP A 126 3.02 -14.07 -5.48
CA ASP A 126 2.20 -13.11 -6.24
C ASP A 126 2.41 -11.68 -5.72
N GLU A 127 2.48 -11.50 -4.39
CA GLU A 127 2.82 -10.22 -3.78
C GLU A 127 4.24 -9.74 -4.18
N ALA A 128 5.21 -10.64 -4.15
CA ALA A 128 6.59 -10.35 -4.55
C ALA A 128 6.67 -9.92 -6.03
N ARG A 129 6.00 -10.62 -6.94
CA ARG A 129 5.93 -10.26 -8.37
C ARG A 129 5.29 -8.90 -8.57
N ARG A 130 4.21 -8.61 -7.84
CA ARG A 130 3.55 -7.30 -7.88
C ARG A 130 4.49 -6.17 -7.43
N ALA A 131 5.19 -6.35 -6.32
CA ALA A 131 6.13 -5.34 -5.80
C ALA A 131 7.26 -5.04 -6.78
N LEU A 132 7.84 -6.08 -7.40
CA LEU A 132 8.89 -5.92 -8.43
C LEU A 132 8.36 -5.21 -9.67
N SER A 133 7.16 -5.56 -10.15
CA SER A 133 6.53 -4.87 -11.29
C SER A 133 6.29 -3.38 -11.03
N ILE A 134 5.89 -3.01 -9.80
CA ILE A 134 5.74 -1.60 -9.41
C ILE A 134 7.12 -0.90 -9.44
N ALA A 135 8.17 -1.52 -8.89
CA ALA A 135 9.51 -0.94 -8.90
C ALA A 135 10.05 -0.74 -10.33
N GLU A 136 9.82 -1.70 -11.23
CA GLU A 136 10.19 -1.59 -12.65
C GLU A 136 9.44 -0.45 -13.35
N ALA A 137 8.14 -0.31 -13.08
CA ALA A 137 7.34 0.78 -13.63
C ALA A 137 7.83 2.16 -13.13
N ILE A 138 8.20 2.27 -11.84
CA ILE A 138 8.77 3.51 -11.28
C ILE A 138 10.13 3.82 -11.92
N ALA A 139 10.99 2.82 -12.13
CA ALA A 139 12.31 3.02 -12.74
C ALA A 139 12.24 3.42 -14.22
N ALA A 140 11.11 3.21 -14.88
CA ALA A 140 10.89 3.57 -16.28
C ALA A 140 10.35 5.00 -16.47
N LEU A 141 10.02 5.73 -15.39
CA LEU A 141 9.54 7.13 -15.40
C LEU A 141 10.67 8.14 -15.45
#